data_a7c1452576151bbf51ab7c53254f3259
#
_entry.id   a7c1452576151bbf51ab7c53254f3259
#
_cell.length_a   1.000
_cell.length_b   1.000
_cell.length_c   1.000
_cell.angle_alpha   90.00
_cell.angle_beta   90.00
_cell.angle_gamma   90.00
#
_symmetry.space_group_name_H-M   'P 1'
#
loop_
_entity.id
_entity.type
_entity.pdbx_description
1 polymer ?
#
loop_
_entity_poly.entity_id
_entity_poly.type
_entity_poly.pdbx_seq_one_letter_code
_entity_poly.pdbx_strand_id
1 'polypeptide(L)'
;MFKKILLATTASPNCDNATKVALDMQLKWEAKLIVLHVFGVHRSNYTPFDKDSRIDRKKVPDEEYAALVIKEMKNIYAKELEHTENVVLEAKVGRPDKEILRKAHEEDVDLIIMGAHTREEGVGPLRFRSVVGNTMQRVAKSARCPVMIIGRPYTPSRELFSNIVSGWKLFPNIVFGTDFSKPSDSAFLFAYKLAKEVGAKLYLFHALNVYYGDAGQVRQQAEIEEMIKDAREKIEKRYISQLDGFDNYEIEVWEGIPYVEILKFARQKNCDLIVLAHHTKIIESSLASFGSTIEQVVLRATQPVASVNRPDRVAEI
;
A
#
# COMPACT_ATOMS: atom_id res chain seq x y z
N MET A 1 9.05 -10.50 10.99
CA MET A 1 8.31 -10.54 9.72
C MET A 1 9.16 -9.96 8.59
N PHE A 2 9.44 -8.68 8.53
CA PHE A 2 10.20 -8.07 7.43
C PHE A 2 11.69 -7.97 7.76
N LYS A 3 12.55 -8.36 6.80
CA LYS A 3 14.01 -8.23 6.88
C LYS A 3 14.52 -7.05 6.05
N LYS A 4 13.87 -6.77 4.93
CA LYS A 4 14.23 -5.70 4.00
C LYS A 4 13.00 -4.96 3.49
N ILE A 5 12.98 -3.66 3.66
CA ILE A 5 11.90 -2.76 3.23
C ILE A 5 12.46 -1.76 2.23
N LEU A 6 11.77 -1.54 1.13
CA LEU A 6 12.08 -0.50 0.15
C LEU A 6 11.06 0.63 0.25
N LEU A 7 11.48 1.81 0.66
CA LEU A 7 10.69 3.04 0.57
C LEU A 7 11.00 3.76 -0.75
N ALA A 8 10.04 3.84 -1.64
CA ALA A 8 10.14 4.66 -2.85
C ALA A 8 9.59 6.07 -2.56
N THR A 9 10.46 7.06 -2.56
CA THR A 9 10.12 8.43 -2.17
C THR A 9 10.47 9.46 -3.24
N THR A 10 9.72 10.56 -3.28
CA THR A 10 10.11 11.78 -4.00
C THR A 10 10.73 12.81 -3.07
N ALA A 11 10.90 12.48 -1.79
CA ALA A 11 11.37 13.39 -0.74
C ALA A 11 10.56 14.71 -0.68
N SER A 12 9.26 14.59 -0.98
CA SER A 12 8.31 15.71 -0.90
C SER A 12 7.37 15.52 0.29
N PRO A 13 6.68 16.57 0.75
CA PRO A 13 5.69 16.46 1.83
C PRO A 13 4.61 15.39 1.60
N ASN A 14 4.41 14.99 0.34
CA ASN A 14 3.48 13.91 -0.01
C ASN A 14 3.97 12.51 0.41
N CYS A 15 5.27 12.37 0.67
CA CYS A 15 5.90 11.13 1.08
C CYS A 15 6.19 11.08 2.59
N ASP A 16 5.97 12.17 3.34
CA ASP A 16 6.30 12.23 4.77
C ASP A 16 5.62 11.12 5.58
N ASN A 17 4.33 10.87 5.31
CA ASN A 17 3.61 9.79 5.98
C ASN A 17 4.12 8.40 5.59
N ALA A 18 4.50 8.20 4.33
CA ALA A 18 5.09 6.94 3.88
C ALA A 18 6.46 6.71 4.53
N THR A 19 7.25 7.77 4.69
CA THR A 19 8.54 7.73 5.38
C THR A 19 8.36 7.36 6.85
N LYS A 20 7.41 7.97 7.55
CA LYS A 20 7.09 7.66 8.95
C LYS A 20 6.71 6.20 9.13
N VAL A 21 5.78 5.69 8.30
CA VAL A 21 5.38 4.27 8.35
C VAL A 21 6.56 3.34 8.06
N ALA A 22 7.41 3.67 7.09
CA ALA A 22 8.58 2.87 6.76
C ALA A 22 9.60 2.80 7.92
N LEU A 23 9.81 3.90 8.62
CA LEU A 23 10.70 3.97 9.78
C LEU A 23 10.11 3.22 10.97
N ASP A 24 8.80 3.31 11.23
CA ASP A 24 8.14 2.53 12.27
C ASP A 24 8.27 1.04 12.04
N MET A 25 8.07 0.63 10.79
CA MET A 25 8.24 -0.76 10.40
C MET A 25 9.70 -1.20 10.48
N GLN A 26 10.64 -0.34 10.12
CA GLN A 26 12.07 -0.58 10.26
C GLN A 26 12.44 -0.82 11.72
N LEU A 27 12.01 0.05 12.62
CA LEU A 27 12.27 -0.06 14.06
C LEU A 27 11.62 -1.32 14.66
N LYS A 28 10.38 -1.63 14.26
CA LYS A 28 9.63 -2.80 14.79
C LYS A 28 10.33 -4.11 14.48
N TRP A 29 10.91 -4.25 13.29
CA TRP A 29 11.50 -5.50 12.81
C TRP A 29 13.03 -5.46 12.66
N GLU A 30 13.68 -4.34 13.03
CA GLU A 30 15.11 -4.12 12.82
C GLU A 30 15.53 -4.37 11.36
N ALA A 31 14.59 -4.07 10.44
CA ALA A 31 14.74 -4.35 9.02
C ALA A 31 15.79 -3.44 8.37
N LYS A 32 16.44 -3.91 7.31
CA LYS A 32 17.19 -3.03 6.41
C LYS A 32 16.19 -2.16 5.65
N LEU A 33 16.23 -0.83 5.84
CA LEU A 33 15.41 0.13 5.10
C LEU A 33 16.22 0.75 3.96
N ILE A 34 15.77 0.55 2.73
CA ILE A 34 16.33 1.18 1.54
C ILE A 34 15.39 2.33 1.14
N VAL A 35 15.87 3.55 1.24
CA VAL A 35 15.14 4.76 0.83
C VAL A 35 15.61 5.14 -0.56
N LEU A 36 14.79 4.89 -1.56
CA LEU A 36 15.12 5.07 -2.96
C LEU A 36 14.39 6.28 -3.55
N HIS A 37 15.15 7.22 -4.08
CA HIS A 37 14.66 8.29 -4.94
C HIS A 37 15.04 7.99 -6.40
N VAL A 38 14.08 8.05 -7.32
CA VAL A 38 14.32 7.87 -8.75
C VAL A 38 14.01 9.15 -9.48
N PHE A 39 15.00 9.70 -10.15
CA PHE A 39 14.85 10.90 -10.98
C PHE A 39 14.89 10.55 -12.47
N GLY A 40 13.98 11.17 -13.25
CA GLY A 40 13.81 10.84 -14.66
C GLY A 40 14.91 11.41 -15.56
N VAL A 41 15.13 10.76 -16.72
CA VAL A 41 16.00 11.25 -17.81
C VAL A 41 15.39 12.49 -18.47
N HIS A 42 14.07 12.66 -18.43
CA HIS A 42 13.35 13.76 -19.07
C HIS A 42 12.86 14.81 -18.06
N ARG A 43 12.93 16.07 -18.50
CA ARG A 43 12.63 17.30 -17.76
C ARG A 43 11.23 17.45 -17.12
N SER A 44 10.31 16.51 -17.35
CA SER A 44 8.93 16.61 -16.88
C SER A 44 8.68 16.03 -15.48
N ASN A 45 9.66 15.36 -14.89
CA ASN A 45 9.52 14.83 -13.52
C ASN A 45 10.07 15.85 -12.54
N TYR A 46 9.19 16.73 -12.10
CA TYR A 46 9.45 17.71 -11.06
C TYR A 46 9.82 17.00 -9.76
N THR A 47 11.06 17.14 -9.32
CA THR A 47 11.48 16.76 -7.97
C THR A 47 11.63 18.02 -7.12
N PRO A 48 11.45 17.96 -5.78
CA PRO A 48 11.70 19.10 -4.91
C PRO A 48 13.11 19.69 -5.06
N PHE A 49 14.06 18.86 -5.53
CA PHE A 49 15.46 19.20 -5.77
C PHE A 49 15.67 20.06 -7.02
N ASP A 50 14.72 20.07 -7.98
CA ASP A 50 14.82 20.88 -9.21
C ASP A 50 14.55 22.36 -8.97
N LYS A 51 14.16 22.76 -7.74
CA LYS A 51 13.92 24.17 -7.37
C LYS A 51 15.19 24.97 -7.15
N ASP A 52 16.32 24.31 -6.92
CA ASP A 52 17.59 25.04 -6.80
C ASP A 52 18.13 25.35 -8.21
N SER A 53 17.77 26.53 -8.73
CA SER A 53 18.16 27.01 -10.06
C SER A 53 19.68 27.13 -10.28
N ARG A 54 20.49 26.81 -9.26
CA ARG A 54 21.95 26.84 -9.33
C ARG A 54 22.55 25.59 -9.94
N ILE A 55 21.80 24.48 -10.06
CA ILE A 55 22.27 23.22 -10.66
C ILE A 55 21.69 23.09 -12.07
N ASP A 56 22.48 23.41 -13.08
CA ASP A 56 22.14 23.10 -14.48
C ASP A 56 22.34 21.60 -14.71
N ARG A 57 21.29 20.82 -14.50
CA ARG A 57 21.27 19.37 -14.63
C ARG A 57 21.80 18.86 -15.98
N LYS A 58 21.78 19.69 -17.03
CA LYS A 58 22.33 19.30 -18.34
C LYS A 58 23.87 19.23 -18.36
N LYS A 59 24.50 19.82 -17.36
CA LYS A 59 25.96 19.94 -17.28
C LYS A 59 26.57 19.05 -16.21
N VAL A 60 25.74 18.41 -15.35
CA VAL A 60 26.22 17.57 -14.26
C VAL A 60 26.03 16.10 -14.64
N PRO A 61 27.05 15.26 -14.53
CA PRO A 61 26.94 13.80 -14.71
C PRO A 61 25.90 13.18 -13.76
N ASP A 62 25.21 12.12 -14.21
CA ASP A 62 24.15 11.47 -13.41
C ASP A 62 24.62 11.02 -12.03
N GLU A 63 25.87 10.54 -11.91
CA GLU A 63 26.47 10.10 -10.64
C GLU A 63 26.68 11.25 -9.66
N GLU A 64 27.15 12.40 -10.15
CA GLU A 64 27.35 13.60 -9.35
C GLU A 64 26.00 14.16 -8.90
N TYR A 65 25.01 14.18 -9.79
CA TYR A 65 23.65 14.59 -9.44
C TYR A 65 23.02 13.65 -8.42
N ALA A 66 23.19 12.34 -8.55
CA ALA A 66 22.73 11.37 -7.56
C ALA A 66 23.33 11.61 -6.17
N ALA A 67 24.63 11.95 -6.10
CA ALA A 67 25.29 12.27 -4.85
C ALA A 67 24.71 13.55 -4.19
N LEU A 68 24.38 14.56 -4.99
CA LEU A 68 23.70 15.77 -4.50
C LEU A 68 22.31 15.47 -3.96
N VAL A 69 21.53 14.64 -4.67
CA VAL A 69 20.21 14.19 -4.23
C VAL A 69 20.30 13.44 -2.90
N ILE A 70 21.24 12.51 -2.77
CA ILE A 70 21.46 11.77 -1.50
C ILE A 70 21.82 12.71 -0.36
N LYS A 71 22.66 13.71 -0.62
CA LYS A 71 23.03 14.73 0.38
C LYS A 71 21.79 15.50 0.86
N GLU A 72 20.92 15.87 -0.08
CA GLU A 72 19.70 16.59 0.26
C GLU A 72 18.69 15.71 0.98
N MET A 73 18.55 14.43 0.58
CA MET A 73 17.74 13.46 1.32
C MET A 73 18.22 13.31 2.77
N LYS A 74 19.54 13.29 3.01
CA LYS A 74 20.10 13.28 4.37
C LYS A 74 19.69 14.49 5.18
N ASN A 75 19.65 15.68 4.57
CA ASN A 75 19.20 16.90 5.23
C ASN A 75 17.71 16.86 5.56
N ILE A 76 16.88 16.40 4.59
CA ILE A 76 15.42 16.32 4.75
C ILE A 76 15.04 15.32 5.86
N TYR A 77 15.70 14.18 5.90
CA TYR A 77 15.41 13.10 6.85
C TYR A 77 16.36 13.10 8.06
N ALA A 78 17.08 14.19 8.32
CA ALA A 78 18.11 14.24 9.37
C ALA A 78 17.56 13.84 10.74
N LYS A 79 16.38 14.33 11.12
CA LYS A 79 15.74 14.04 12.41
C LYS A 79 15.32 12.59 12.53
N GLU A 80 14.74 12.06 11.45
CA GLU A 80 14.24 10.70 11.38
C GLU A 80 15.38 9.68 11.37
N LEU A 81 16.52 10.03 10.77
CA LEU A 81 17.68 9.17 10.65
C LEU A 81 18.59 9.17 11.90
N GLU A 82 18.46 10.17 12.78
CA GLU A 82 19.32 10.33 13.96
C GLU A 82 19.25 9.12 14.91
N HIS A 83 18.10 8.44 14.94
CA HIS A 83 17.83 7.33 15.86
C HIS A 83 17.58 5.99 15.14
N THR A 84 17.94 5.89 13.86
CA THR A 84 17.69 4.68 13.06
C THR A 84 18.98 4.08 12.55
N GLU A 85 19.13 2.78 12.77
CA GLU A 85 20.21 1.97 12.20
C GLU A 85 19.70 1.23 10.95
N ASN A 86 20.61 0.69 10.13
CA ASN A 86 20.27 -0.08 8.92
C ASN A 86 19.45 0.67 7.85
N VAL A 87 19.63 1.99 7.72
CA VAL A 87 19.00 2.80 6.67
C VAL A 87 20.01 3.15 5.58
N VAL A 88 19.69 2.85 4.33
CA VAL A 88 20.49 3.16 3.15
C VAL A 88 19.72 4.12 2.25
N LEU A 89 20.31 5.28 1.95
CA LEU A 89 19.76 6.26 1.03
C LEU A 89 20.35 6.03 -0.37
N GLU A 90 19.50 5.90 -1.38
CA GLU A 90 19.90 5.73 -2.76
C GLU A 90 19.16 6.69 -3.69
N ALA A 91 19.86 7.17 -4.70
CA ALA A 91 19.31 7.94 -5.80
C ALA A 91 19.69 7.28 -7.13
N LYS A 92 18.74 7.11 -8.03
CA LYS A 92 18.94 6.46 -9.33
C LYS A 92 18.33 7.28 -10.45
N VAL A 93 19.01 7.34 -11.58
CA VAL A 93 18.45 7.87 -12.81
C VAL A 93 17.65 6.79 -13.53
N GLY A 94 16.46 7.12 -14.01
CA GLY A 94 15.68 6.17 -14.81
C GLY A 94 14.18 6.39 -14.75
N ARG A 95 13.45 5.39 -15.20
CA ARG A 95 11.99 5.34 -15.02
C ARG A 95 11.64 4.83 -13.62
N PRO A 96 10.88 5.59 -12.83
CA PRO A 96 10.62 5.24 -11.44
C PRO A 96 10.04 3.84 -11.26
N ASP A 97 9.05 3.45 -12.06
CA ASP A 97 8.45 2.12 -12.00
C ASP A 97 9.47 1.00 -12.24
N LYS A 98 10.37 1.17 -13.21
CA LYS A 98 11.39 0.17 -13.53
C LYS A 98 12.48 0.08 -12.47
N GLU A 99 13.00 1.22 -12.03
CA GLU A 99 14.10 1.26 -11.05
C GLU A 99 13.65 0.76 -9.67
N ILE A 100 12.42 1.09 -9.24
CA ILE A 100 11.85 0.57 -8.00
C ILE A 100 11.73 -0.95 -8.06
N LEU A 101 11.15 -1.50 -9.14
CA LEU A 101 10.98 -2.95 -9.31
C LEU A 101 12.32 -3.67 -9.46
N ARG A 102 13.29 -3.07 -10.17
CA ARG A 102 14.63 -3.62 -10.31
C ARG A 102 15.35 -3.69 -8.96
N LYS A 103 15.34 -2.58 -8.21
CA LYS A 103 15.95 -2.53 -6.87
C LYS A 103 15.28 -3.50 -5.90
N ALA A 104 13.94 -3.56 -5.91
CA ALA A 104 13.20 -4.51 -5.09
C ALA A 104 13.56 -5.97 -5.39
N HIS A 105 13.83 -6.29 -6.66
CA HIS A 105 14.26 -7.62 -7.07
C HIS A 105 15.72 -7.91 -6.72
N GLU A 106 16.64 -6.98 -6.99
CA GLU A 106 18.07 -7.13 -6.71
C GLU A 106 18.36 -7.32 -5.22
N GLU A 107 17.66 -6.55 -4.39
CA GLU A 107 17.82 -6.62 -2.92
C GLU A 107 16.95 -7.69 -2.28
N ASP A 108 16.03 -8.27 -3.02
CA ASP A 108 15.11 -9.27 -2.50
C ASP A 108 14.27 -8.73 -1.34
N VAL A 109 13.58 -7.60 -1.56
CA VAL A 109 12.82 -6.92 -0.51
C VAL A 109 11.50 -7.63 -0.19
N ASP A 110 11.11 -7.57 1.07
CA ASP A 110 9.88 -8.19 1.59
C ASP A 110 8.66 -7.28 1.43
N LEU A 111 8.88 -5.96 1.35
CA LEU A 111 7.83 -4.95 1.27
C LEU A 111 8.32 -3.72 0.52
N ILE A 112 7.48 -3.20 -0.38
CA ILE A 112 7.65 -1.87 -0.96
C ILE A 112 6.66 -0.91 -0.29
N ILE A 113 7.12 0.25 0.15
CA ILE A 113 6.28 1.33 0.68
C ILE A 113 6.37 2.52 -0.26
N MET A 114 5.21 3.10 -0.58
CA MET A 114 5.10 4.25 -1.49
C MET A 114 4.08 5.25 -0.97
N GLY A 115 4.33 6.54 -1.19
CA GLY A 115 3.31 7.57 -1.03
C GLY A 115 2.29 7.52 -2.18
N ALA A 116 1.02 7.72 -1.86
CA ALA A 116 -0.02 7.87 -2.86
C ALA A 116 0.12 9.26 -3.52
N HIS A 117 0.71 9.32 -4.71
CA HIS A 117 0.66 10.51 -5.54
C HIS A 117 -0.62 10.50 -6.37
N THR A 118 -1.56 11.34 -5.97
CA THR A 118 -2.70 11.67 -6.82
C THR A 118 -2.32 12.90 -7.67
N ARG A 119 -2.33 12.77 -8.98
CA ARG A 119 -2.29 13.94 -9.87
C ARG A 119 -3.68 14.57 -9.89
N GLU A 120 -3.76 15.85 -9.64
CA GLU A 120 -4.93 16.64 -10.00
C GLU A 120 -4.86 16.88 -11.52
N GLU A 121 -5.63 16.14 -12.29
CA GLU A 121 -5.79 16.37 -13.72
C GLU A 121 -7.03 17.25 -13.95
N GLY A 122 -6.84 18.36 -14.63
CA GLY A 122 -7.90 19.25 -15.07
C GLY A 122 -7.56 20.72 -14.92
N VAL A 123 -8.12 21.55 -15.81
CA VAL A 123 -8.04 23.02 -15.80
C VAL A 123 -9.44 23.56 -15.48
N GLY A 124 -9.55 24.49 -14.50
CA GLY A 124 -10.81 25.12 -14.13
C GLY A 124 -11.66 24.29 -13.16
N PRO A 125 -13.00 24.41 -13.18
CA PRO A 125 -13.89 23.77 -12.19
C PRO A 125 -13.95 22.24 -12.27
N LEU A 126 -13.31 21.62 -13.25
CA LEU A 126 -13.19 20.16 -13.41
C LEU A 126 -11.93 19.56 -12.74
N ARG A 127 -11.31 20.27 -11.83
CA ARG A 127 -10.06 19.87 -11.13
C ARG A 127 -10.14 18.64 -10.21
N PHE A 128 -11.25 17.96 -10.13
CA PHE A 128 -11.50 16.94 -9.09
C PHE A 128 -11.37 15.49 -9.55
N ARG A 129 -10.64 15.21 -10.62
CA ARG A 129 -10.33 13.83 -10.98
C ARG A 129 -8.97 13.44 -10.42
N SER A 130 -8.94 12.97 -9.17
CA SER A 130 -7.75 12.32 -8.62
C SER A 130 -7.52 11.01 -9.38
N VAL A 131 -6.35 10.87 -9.98
CA VAL A 131 -5.94 9.65 -10.70
C VAL A 131 -4.77 9.03 -9.93
N VAL A 132 -4.83 7.72 -9.74
CA VAL A 132 -3.71 6.96 -9.15
C VAL A 132 -2.47 7.14 -10.03
N GLY A 133 -1.34 7.50 -9.44
CA GLY A 133 -0.12 7.77 -10.19
C GLY A 133 0.36 6.53 -10.98
N ASN A 134 0.71 6.71 -12.23
CA ASN A 134 1.15 5.63 -13.14
C ASN A 134 2.28 4.77 -12.57
N THR A 135 3.23 5.37 -11.84
CA THR A 135 4.33 4.65 -11.19
C THR A 135 3.79 3.65 -10.16
N MET A 136 2.90 4.10 -9.29
CA MET A 136 2.31 3.27 -8.24
C MET A 136 1.50 2.11 -8.82
N GLN A 137 0.66 2.38 -9.83
CA GLN A 137 -0.11 1.32 -10.52
C GLN A 137 0.80 0.24 -11.10
N ARG A 138 1.89 0.65 -11.79
CA ARG A 138 2.83 -0.29 -12.40
C ARG A 138 3.62 -1.07 -11.36
N VAL A 139 4.05 -0.42 -10.28
CA VAL A 139 4.76 -1.10 -9.18
C VAL A 139 3.82 -2.09 -8.51
N ALA A 140 2.62 -1.70 -8.09
CA ALA A 140 1.65 -2.59 -7.44
C ALA A 140 1.26 -3.78 -8.33
N LYS A 141 1.17 -3.58 -9.67
CA LYS A 141 0.87 -4.65 -10.63
C LYS A 141 2.03 -5.64 -10.81
N SER A 142 3.28 -5.18 -10.74
CA SER A 142 4.45 -5.97 -11.17
C SER A 142 5.35 -6.40 -10.03
N ALA A 143 5.16 -5.87 -8.82
CA ALA A 143 5.95 -6.24 -7.66
C ALA A 143 5.77 -7.73 -7.30
N ARG A 144 6.85 -8.35 -6.85
CA ARG A 144 6.85 -9.72 -6.33
C ARG A 144 6.50 -9.81 -4.86
N CYS A 145 6.69 -8.72 -4.12
CA CYS A 145 6.32 -8.56 -2.72
C CYS A 145 5.09 -7.66 -2.56
N PRO A 146 4.45 -7.63 -1.40
CA PRO A 146 3.40 -6.67 -1.10
C PRO A 146 3.85 -5.22 -1.31
N VAL A 147 2.91 -4.37 -1.74
CA VAL A 147 3.13 -2.92 -1.90
C VAL A 147 2.18 -2.18 -0.98
N MET A 148 2.72 -1.46 0.00
CA MET A 148 1.94 -0.64 0.91
C MET A 148 1.92 0.80 0.41
N ILE A 149 0.72 1.32 0.22
CA ILE A 149 0.45 2.63 -0.35
C ILE A 149 -0.11 3.53 0.76
N ILE A 150 0.57 4.63 1.02
CA ILE A 150 0.23 5.55 2.11
C ILE A 150 -0.36 6.82 1.51
N GLY A 151 -1.64 7.09 1.79
CA GLY A 151 -2.35 8.30 1.34
C GLY A 151 -1.94 9.57 2.10
N ARG A 152 -2.26 10.73 1.54
CA ARG A 152 -2.00 12.04 2.18
C ARG A 152 -2.74 12.28 3.50
N PRO A 153 -4.01 11.88 3.66
CA PRO A 153 -4.72 12.20 4.91
C PRO A 153 -4.34 11.28 6.06
N TYR A 154 -3.46 10.28 5.84
CA TYR A 154 -3.00 9.44 6.93
C TYR A 154 -2.20 10.27 7.93
N THR A 155 -2.76 10.45 9.10
CA THR A 155 -2.06 11.02 10.25
C THR A 155 -1.83 9.87 11.20
N PRO A 156 -0.58 9.43 11.42
CA PRO A 156 -0.29 8.45 12.46
C PRO A 156 -0.92 8.92 13.76
N SER A 157 -1.65 8.07 14.42
CA SER A 157 -2.45 8.43 15.61
C SER A 157 -1.61 8.90 16.80
N ARG A 158 -0.28 8.95 16.69
CA ARG A 158 0.63 9.46 17.74
C ARG A 158 1.97 9.92 17.16
N GLU A 159 2.60 10.87 17.85
CA GLU A 159 3.96 11.29 17.62
C GLU A 159 4.92 10.10 17.80
N LEU A 160 5.60 9.73 16.73
CA LEU A 160 6.35 8.49 16.53
C LEU A 160 7.46 8.22 17.55
N PHE A 161 8.12 9.25 18.03
CA PHE A 161 9.32 9.12 18.84
C PHE A 161 9.11 9.17 20.36
N SER A 162 7.91 9.53 20.84
CA SER A 162 7.63 9.66 22.27
C SER A 162 7.16 8.39 22.95
N ASN A 163 6.88 7.29 22.21
CA ASN A 163 6.17 6.11 22.75
C ASN A 163 6.85 4.75 22.51
N ILE A 164 8.17 4.70 22.30
CA ILE A 164 8.94 3.42 22.32
C ILE A 164 8.78 2.68 23.67
N VAL A 165 8.25 3.35 24.68
CA VAL A 165 8.30 2.88 26.08
C VAL A 165 7.07 2.08 26.53
N SER A 166 5.91 2.09 25.84
CA SER A 166 4.76 1.33 26.37
C SER A 166 3.74 0.90 25.31
N GLY A 167 3.86 -0.35 24.85
CA GLY A 167 2.71 -1.08 24.30
C GLY A 167 2.12 -0.56 23.00
N TRP A 168 2.84 0.26 22.22
CA TRP A 168 2.38 0.74 20.93
C TRP A 168 2.25 -0.41 19.93
N LYS A 169 1.08 -0.50 19.32
CA LYS A 169 0.79 -1.49 18.28
C LYS A 169 0.80 -0.83 16.92
N LEU A 170 1.63 -1.31 16.03
CA LEU A 170 1.57 -0.97 14.62
C LEU A 170 0.30 -1.63 14.02
N PHE A 171 -0.58 -0.84 13.42
CA PHE A 171 -1.84 -1.30 12.84
C PHE A 171 -2.72 -2.15 13.78
N PRO A 172 -3.24 -1.59 14.89
CA PRO A 172 -4.07 -2.33 15.85
C PRO A 172 -5.30 -3.01 15.24
N ASN A 173 -5.86 -2.46 14.15
CA ASN A 173 -7.02 -2.99 13.44
C ASN A 173 -6.73 -3.11 11.95
N ILE A 174 -6.73 -4.34 11.45
CA ILE A 174 -6.47 -4.65 10.04
C ILE A 174 -7.74 -5.19 9.40
N VAL A 175 -8.16 -4.63 8.25
CA VAL A 175 -9.22 -5.22 7.45
C VAL A 175 -8.64 -5.87 6.19
N PHE A 176 -8.93 -7.14 6.03
CA PHE A 176 -8.68 -7.91 4.81
C PHE A 176 -9.97 -8.01 4.00
N GLY A 177 -9.97 -7.47 2.78
CA GLY A 177 -11.09 -7.59 1.85
C GLY A 177 -10.88 -8.75 0.88
N THR A 178 -11.88 -9.63 0.78
CA THR A 178 -11.85 -10.79 -0.12
C THR A 178 -12.95 -10.75 -1.18
N ASP A 179 -12.60 -11.18 -2.40
CA ASP A 179 -13.52 -11.52 -3.49
C ASP A 179 -13.54 -13.04 -3.75
N PHE A 180 -12.91 -13.81 -2.86
CA PHE A 180 -12.71 -15.25 -2.98
C PHE A 180 -11.87 -15.69 -4.20
N SER A 181 -11.20 -14.80 -4.86
CA SER A 181 -10.24 -15.14 -5.92
C SER A 181 -8.98 -15.82 -5.34
N LYS A 182 -8.24 -16.52 -6.19
CA LYS A 182 -6.96 -17.12 -5.79
C LYS A 182 -5.93 -16.08 -5.30
N PRO A 183 -5.80 -14.86 -5.90
CA PRO A 183 -4.96 -13.80 -5.34
C PRO A 183 -5.37 -13.36 -3.93
N SER A 184 -6.67 -13.43 -3.58
CA SER A 184 -7.13 -13.10 -2.22
C SER A 184 -6.55 -14.02 -1.15
N ASP A 185 -6.18 -15.26 -1.47
CA ASP A 185 -5.55 -16.17 -0.50
C ASP A 185 -4.18 -15.68 -0.06
N SER A 186 -3.43 -15.08 -0.98
CA SER A 186 -2.12 -14.47 -0.66
C SER A 186 -2.28 -13.19 0.17
N ALA A 187 -3.30 -12.38 -0.15
CA ALA A 187 -3.61 -11.19 0.62
C ALA A 187 -4.08 -11.55 2.05
N PHE A 188 -4.87 -12.64 2.18
CA PHE A 188 -5.24 -13.17 3.48
C PHE A 188 -4.01 -13.60 4.29
N LEU A 189 -3.13 -14.39 3.70
CA LEU A 189 -1.93 -14.87 4.38
C LEU A 189 -1.05 -13.71 4.87
N PHE A 190 -0.89 -12.67 4.05
CA PHE A 190 -0.19 -11.44 4.45
C PHE A 190 -0.88 -10.74 5.63
N ALA A 191 -2.20 -10.52 5.55
CA ALA A 191 -2.97 -9.86 6.59
C ALA A 191 -2.93 -10.64 7.90
N TYR A 192 -3.09 -11.97 7.84
CA TYR A 192 -3.04 -12.86 8.99
C TYR A 192 -1.67 -12.86 9.67
N LYS A 193 -0.58 -13.07 8.90
CA LYS A 193 0.77 -13.06 9.45
C LYS A 193 1.09 -11.72 10.11
N LEU A 194 0.74 -10.61 9.46
CA LEU A 194 0.93 -9.28 10.01
C LEU A 194 0.11 -9.09 11.30
N ALA A 195 -1.18 -9.45 11.29
CA ALA A 195 -2.05 -9.33 12.47
C ALA A 195 -1.53 -10.15 13.65
N LYS A 196 -1.10 -11.40 13.41
CA LYS A 196 -0.51 -12.28 14.44
C LYS A 196 0.78 -11.68 15.01
N GLU A 197 1.65 -11.15 14.16
CA GLU A 197 2.95 -10.57 14.54
C GLU A 197 2.82 -9.29 15.37
N VAL A 198 1.86 -8.41 15.03
CA VAL A 198 1.68 -7.15 15.74
C VAL A 198 0.60 -7.21 16.82
N GLY A 199 -0.08 -8.35 16.98
CA GLY A 199 -1.19 -8.52 17.92
C GLY A 199 -2.42 -7.70 17.55
N ALA A 200 -2.67 -7.49 16.26
CA ALA A 200 -3.79 -6.72 15.73
C ALA A 200 -5.09 -7.53 15.74
N LYS A 201 -6.22 -6.82 15.72
CA LYS A 201 -7.51 -7.41 15.36
C LYS A 201 -7.62 -7.51 13.85
N LEU A 202 -7.97 -8.70 13.34
CA LEU A 202 -8.16 -8.97 11.93
C LEU A 202 -9.64 -9.03 11.58
N TYR A 203 -10.11 -8.13 10.72
CA TYR A 203 -11.43 -8.18 10.13
C TYR A 203 -11.36 -8.87 8.77
N LEU A 204 -12.14 -9.95 8.59
CA LEU A 204 -12.33 -10.59 7.29
C LEU A 204 -13.60 -10.03 6.67
N PHE A 205 -13.44 -9.23 5.63
CA PHE A 205 -14.50 -8.46 5.02
C PHE A 205 -14.82 -8.95 3.61
N HIS A 206 -16.11 -9.14 3.34
CA HIS A 206 -16.62 -9.38 1.99
C HIS A 206 -17.80 -8.45 1.68
N ALA A 207 -17.80 -7.89 0.47
CA ALA A 207 -18.92 -7.11 -0.02
C ALA A 207 -19.68 -7.88 -1.11
N LEU A 208 -20.93 -8.17 -0.84
CA LEU A 208 -21.85 -8.76 -1.81
C LEU A 208 -22.31 -7.69 -2.79
N ASN A 209 -21.87 -7.79 -4.04
CA ASN A 209 -22.32 -6.89 -5.06
C ASN A 209 -23.68 -7.31 -5.61
N VAL A 210 -24.73 -6.88 -4.94
CA VAL A 210 -26.13 -7.19 -5.29
C VAL A 210 -26.63 -6.49 -6.55
N TYR A 211 -25.89 -5.49 -7.05
CA TYR A 211 -26.27 -4.69 -8.22
C TYR A 211 -25.87 -5.30 -9.57
N TYR A 212 -25.03 -6.33 -9.59
CA TYR A 212 -24.63 -7.07 -10.80
C TYR A 212 -25.36 -8.41 -10.88
N GLY A 213 -26.70 -8.37 -10.97
CA GLY A 213 -27.53 -9.50 -11.37
C GLY A 213 -28.15 -9.21 -12.74
N ASP A 214 -28.71 -10.24 -13.40
CA ASP A 214 -29.38 -10.08 -14.68
C ASP A 214 -30.36 -8.91 -14.67
N ALA A 215 -30.28 -8.10 -15.69
CA ALA A 215 -30.90 -6.77 -15.79
C ALA A 215 -32.32 -6.69 -15.18
N GLY A 216 -32.46 -5.96 -14.10
CA GLY A 216 -33.74 -5.46 -13.61
C GLY A 216 -34.46 -6.30 -12.55
N GLN A 217 -33.89 -7.38 -12.04
CA GLN A 217 -34.49 -8.13 -10.93
C GLN A 217 -34.03 -7.56 -9.57
N VAL A 218 -34.98 -6.99 -8.82
CA VAL A 218 -34.80 -6.68 -7.40
C VAL A 218 -34.80 -8.00 -6.66
N ARG A 219 -33.67 -8.36 -6.06
CA ARG A 219 -33.54 -9.58 -5.23
C ARG A 219 -34.42 -9.45 -3.98
N GLN A 220 -35.02 -10.57 -3.60
CA GLN A 220 -35.80 -10.62 -2.36
C GLN A 220 -34.85 -10.61 -1.15
N GLN A 221 -35.30 -10.04 -0.03
CA GLN A 221 -34.53 -9.95 1.21
C GLN A 221 -34.02 -11.34 1.67
N ALA A 222 -34.85 -12.38 1.55
CA ALA A 222 -34.46 -13.75 1.91
C ALA A 222 -33.29 -14.30 1.08
N GLU A 223 -33.22 -13.95 -0.21
CA GLU A 223 -32.09 -14.35 -1.08
C GLU A 223 -30.79 -13.65 -0.65
N ILE A 224 -30.87 -12.38 -0.27
CA ILE A 224 -29.72 -11.60 0.22
C ILE A 224 -29.21 -12.21 1.54
N GLU A 225 -30.10 -12.55 2.46
CA GLU A 225 -29.75 -13.19 3.74
C GLU A 225 -29.07 -14.54 3.54
N GLU A 226 -29.56 -15.35 2.60
CA GLU A 226 -28.93 -16.62 2.23
C GLU A 226 -27.52 -16.39 1.64
N MET A 227 -27.36 -15.43 0.72
CA MET A 227 -26.04 -15.06 0.17
C MET A 227 -25.07 -14.57 1.23
N ILE A 228 -25.53 -13.83 2.24
CA ILE A 228 -24.72 -13.39 3.37
C ILE A 228 -24.24 -14.61 4.17
N LYS A 229 -25.13 -15.54 4.45
CA LYS A 229 -24.84 -16.79 5.16
C LYS A 229 -23.80 -17.60 4.40
N ASP A 230 -24.01 -17.84 3.11
CA ASP A 230 -23.10 -18.58 2.26
C ASP A 230 -21.71 -17.94 2.20
N ALA A 231 -21.65 -16.61 2.12
CA ALA A 231 -20.39 -15.88 2.13
C ALA A 231 -19.63 -16.04 3.47
N ARG A 232 -20.35 -16.00 4.62
CA ARG A 232 -19.76 -16.27 5.94
C ARG A 232 -19.21 -17.69 6.03
N GLU A 233 -19.98 -18.68 5.67
CA GLU A 233 -19.55 -20.09 5.66
C GLU A 233 -18.32 -20.29 4.74
N LYS A 234 -18.29 -19.59 3.60
CA LYS A 234 -17.15 -19.63 2.69
C LYS A 234 -15.89 -19.00 3.29
N ILE A 235 -16.02 -17.88 4.04
CA ILE A 235 -14.92 -17.27 4.79
C ILE A 235 -14.41 -18.23 5.85
N GLU A 236 -15.31 -18.81 6.64
CA GLU A 236 -14.96 -19.77 7.70
C GLU A 236 -14.19 -20.97 7.14
N LYS A 237 -14.73 -21.61 6.12
CA LYS A 237 -14.11 -22.76 5.49
C LYS A 237 -12.78 -22.46 4.83
N ARG A 238 -12.64 -21.28 4.17
CA ARG A 238 -11.47 -20.97 3.37
C ARG A 238 -10.35 -20.33 4.17
N TYR A 239 -10.67 -19.47 5.14
CA TYR A 239 -9.69 -18.64 5.83
C TYR A 239 -9.56 -18.97 7.31
N ILE A 240 -10.67 -19.15 8.04
CA ILE A 240 -10.61 -19.38 9.49
C ILE A 240 -9.93 -20.71 9.80
N SER A 241 -10.12 -21.73 8.96
CA SER A 241 -9.43 -23.02 9.10
C SER A 241 -7.89 -22.93 9.04
N GLN A 242 -7.34 -21.78 8.59
CA GLN A 242 -5.91 -21.54 8.50
C GLN A 242 -5.36 -20.68 9.66
N LEU A 243 -6.24 -20.19 10.55
CA LEU A 243 -5.86 -19.33 11.69
C LEU A 243 -5.37 -20.21 12.86
N ASP A 244 -4.13 -20.68 12.78
CA ASP A 244 -3.51 -21.52 13.81
C ASP A 244 -3.39 -20.79 15.16
N GLY A 245 -4.36 -21.04 16.06
CA GLY A 245 -4.42 -20.47 17.40
C GLY A 245 -4.63 -18.94 17.47
N PHE A 246 -5.00 -18.31 16.35
CA PHE A 246 -5.31 -16.87 16.33
C PHE A 246 -6.83 -16.68 16.43
N ASP A 247 -7.27 -16.08 17.52
CA ASP A 247 -8.68 -15.87 17.88
C ASP A 247 -9.15 -14.40 17.80
N ASN A 248 -8.22 -13.45 17.59
CA ASN A 248 -8.53 -12.02 17.54
C ASN A 248 -9.01 -11.58 16.14
N TYR A 249 -10.10 -12.19 15.66
CA TYR A 249 -10.69 -11.86 14.36
C TYR A 249 -12.21 -11.63 14.42
N GLU A 250 -12.75 -11.05 13.35
CA GLU A 250 -14.20 -10.86 13.16
C GLU A 250 -14.54 -10.98 11.67
N ILE A 251 -15.67 -11.67 11.36
CA ILE A 251 -16.14 -11.85 9.98
C ILE A 251 -17.27 -10.85 9.71
N GLU A 252 -17.13 -10.08 8.63
CA GLU A 252 -18.10 -9.10 8.20
C GLU A 252 -18.47 -9.27 6.73
N VAL A 253 -19.75 -9.39 6.47
CA VAL A 253 -20.33 -9.48 5.12
C VAL A 253 -21.38 -8.42 4.97
N TRP A 254 -21.13 -7.48 4.06
CA TRP A 254 -22.03 -6.35 3.79
C TRP A 254 -22.52 -6.41 2.34
N GLU A 255 -23.70 -5.89 2.08
CA GLU A 255 -24.21 -5.70 0.72
C GLU A 255 -23.80 -4.33 0.19
N GLY A 256 -23.43 -4.25 -1.11
CA GLY A 256 -23.11 -2.99 -1.75
C GLY A 256 -21.92 -3.06 -2.70
N ILE A 257 -21.46 -1.90 -3.12
CA ILE A 257 -20.33 -1.75 -4.02
C ILE A 257 -19.03 -1.99 -3.23
N PRO A 258 -18.18 -2.96 -3.60
CA PRO A 258 -17.06 -3.40 -2.77
C PRO A 258 -16.14 -2.29 -2.24
N TYR A 259 -15.72 -1.35 -3.10
CA TYR A 259 -14.83 -0.27 -2.66
C TYR A 259 -15.53 0.73 -1.72
N VAL A 260 -16.84 0.94 -1.88
CA VAL A 260 -17.62 1.83 -1.02
C VAL A 260 -17.74 1.24 0.37
N GLU A 261 -18.15 -0.05 0.42
CA GLU A 261 -18.43 -0.71 1.69
C GLU A 261 -17.17 -0.97 2.49
N ILE A 262 -16.06 -1.36 1.87
CA ILE A 262 -14.80 -1.55 2.62
C ILE A 262 -14.25 -0.24 3.18
N LEU A 263 -14.39 0.89 2.46
CA LEU A 263 -13.97 2.21 2.95
C LEU A 263 -14.84 2.70 4.10
N LYS A 264 -16.15 2.44 4.03
CA LYS A 264 -17.12 2.75 5.09
C LYS A 264 -16.83 1.91 6.33
N PHE A 265 -16.64 0.60 6.15
CA PHE A 265 -16.27 -0.32 7.22
C PHE A 265 -14.97 0.08 7.89
N ALA A 266 -13.91 0.33 7.11
CA ALA A 266 -12.60 0.71 7.65
C ALA A 266 -12.67 1.98 8.50
N ARG A 267 -13.51 2.96 8.13
CA ARG A 267 -13.75 4.16 8.95
C ARG A 267 -14.55 3.84 10.21
N GLN A 268 -15.63 3.05 10.09
CA GLN A 268 -16.51 2.73 11.21
C GLN A 268 -15.81 1.90 12.29
N LYS A 269 -14.93 0.98 11.90
CA LYS A 269 -14.17 0.12 12.83
C LYS A 269 -12.79 0.70 13.17
N ASN A 270 -12.48 1.94 12.74
CA ASN A 270 -11.17 2.57 12.93
C ASN A 270 -10.02 1.65 12.50
N CYS A 271 -10.14 1.04 11.31
CA CYS A 271 -9.05 0.21 10.79
C CYS A 271 -7.85 1.08 10.44
N ASP A 272 -6.66 0.55 10.74
CA ASP A 272 -5.38 1.22 10.52
C ASP A 272 -4.72 0.79 9.21
N LEU A 273 -5.13 -0.35 8.67
CA LEU A 273 -4.62 -0.91 7.42
C LEU A 273 -5.74 -1.63 6.67
N ILE A 274 -5.82 -1.40 5.36
CA ILE A 274 -6.67 -2.15 4.44
C ILE A 274 -5.77 -3.07 3.60
N VAL A 275 -6.04 -4.37 3.60
CA VAL A 275 -5.30 -5.36 2.80
C VAL A 275 -6.21 -5.92 1.71
N LEU A 276 -5.77 -5.79 0.46
CA LEU A 276 -6.50 -6.24 -0.72
C LEU A 276 -5.59 -7.02 -1.67
N ALA A 277 -6.16 -8.00 -2.35
CA ALA A 277 -5.48 -8.62 -3.47
C ALA A 277 -5.47 -7.69 -4.69
N HIS A 278 -4.35 -7.71 -5.40
CA HIS A 278 -4.32 -7.14 -6.74
C HIS A 278 -4.83 -8.20 -7.72
N HIS A 279 -6.03 -8.00 -8.24
CA HIS A 279 -6.63 -8.87 -9.23
C HIS A 279 -6.76 -8.15 -10.57
N THR A 280 -6.03 -8.60 -11.58
CA THR A 280 -6.28 -8.25 -12.96
C THR A 280 -7.16 -9.32 -13.56
N LYS A 281 -8.41 -9.00 -13.92
CA LYS A 281 -9.14 -9.82 -14.88
C LYS A 281 -8.26 -9.94 -16.12
N ILE A 282 -8.02 -11.17 -16.57
CA ILE A 282 -7.26 -11.45 -17.81
C ILE A 282 -8.08 -10.94 -18.99
N ILE A 283 -7.94 -9.65 -19.30
CA ILE A 283 -8.28 -9.07 -20.57
C ILE A 283 -6.93 -8.58 -21.08
N GLU A 284 -6.47 -9.11 -22.18
CA GLU A 284 -5.18 -8.89 -22.85
C GLU A 284 -4.13 -8.06 -22.07
N SER A 285 -2.98 -8.62 -21.82
CA SER A 285 -1.93 -8.12 -20.91
C SER A 285 -1.48 -6.66 -21.13
N SER A 286 -1.83 -6.05 -22.26
CA SER A 286 -1.54 -4.65 -22.59
C SER A 286 -2.54 -3.63 -22.03
N LEU A 287 -3.76 -4.06 -21.69
CA LEU A 287 -4.87 -3.20 -21.22
C LEU A 287 -5.31 -3.50 -19.77
N ALA A 288 -4.59 -4.39 -19.07
CA ALA A 288 -4.94 -4.72 -17.68
C ALA A 288 -4.77 -3.48 -16.79
N SER A 289 -5.89 -2.86 -16.46
CA SER A 289 -5.95 -1.79 -15.47
C SER A 289 -5.71 -2.36 -14.07
N PHE A 290 -5.18 -1.53 -13.19
CA PHE A 290 -5.21 -1.76 -11.74
C PHE A 290 -6.64 -2.11 -11.35
N GLY A 291 -6.89 -3.24 -10.69
CA GLY A 291 -8.25 -3.73 -10.43
C GLY A 291 -9.18 -2.64 -9.87
N SER A 292 -10.38 -2.52 -10.39
CA SER A 292 -11.27 -1.39 -10.12
C SER A 292 -11.52 -1.12 -8.63
N THR A 293 -11.61 -2.17 -7.81
CA THR A 293 -11.83 -2.03 -6.36
C THR A 293 -10.61 -1.45 -5.66
N ILE A 294 -9.41 -2.01 -5.88
CA ILE A 294 -8.20 -1.55 -5.21
C ILE A 294 -7.81 -0.13 -5.65
N GLU A 295 -8.01 0.22 -6.93
CA GLU A 295 -7.79 1.58 -7.43
C GLU A 295 -8.70 2.59 -6.72
N GLN A 296 -9.97 2.29 -6.61
CA GLN A 296 -10.94 3.14 -5.92
C GLN A 296 -10.65 3.26 -4.43
N VAL A 297 -10.20 2.18 -3.80
CA VAL A 297 -9.80 2.19 -2.38
C VAL A 297 -8.56 3.05 -2.19
N VAL A 298 -7.49 2.86 -2.98
CA VAL A 298 -6.26 3.66 -2.89
C VAL A 298 -6.52 5.15 -3.09
N LEU A 299 -7.43 5.52 -3.99
CA LEU A 299 -7.78 6.92 -4.25
C LEU A 299 -8.51 7.60 -3.08
N ARG A 300 -9.23 6.85 -2.27
CA ARG A 300 -10.18 7.39 -1.27
C ARG A 300 -9.88 7.00 0.16
N ALA A 301 -9.03 6.02 0.38
CA ALA A 301 -8.67 5.59 1.72
C ALA A 301 -7.92 6.68 2.46
N THR A 302 -8.26 6.86 3.72
CA THR A 302 -7.49 7.65 4.68
C THR A 302 -6.43 6.80 5.37
N GLN A 303 -6.58 5.49 5.31
CA GLN A 303 -5.68 4.49 5.86
C GLN A 303 -4.65 4.02 4.83
N PRO A 304 -3.51 3.51 5.25
CA PRO A 304 -2.63 2.70 4.42
C PRO A 304 -3.37 1.56 3.71
N VAL A 305 -3.02 1.29 2.46
CA VAL A 305 -3.57 0.19 1.67
C VAL A 305 -2.44 -0.73 1.23
N ALA A 306 -2.46 -1.99 1.65
CA ALA A 306 -1.55 -3.01 1.17
C ALA A 306 -2.15 -3.75 -0.03
N SER A 307 -1.46 -3.67 -1.15
CA SER A 307 -1.76 -4.41 -2.39
C SER A 307 -0.88 -5.65 -2.46
N VAL A 308 -1.51 -6.83 -2.48
CA VAL A 308 -0.79 -8.11 -2.55
C VAL A 308 -1.07 -8.76 -3.90
N ASN A 309 -0.01 -8.94 -4.70
CA ASN A 309 -0.12 -9.41 -6.09
C ASN A 309 0.22 -10.91 -6.24
N ARG A 310 1.24 -11.39 -5.53
CA ARG A 310 1.77 -12.75 -5.73
C ARG A 310 1.92 -13.52 -4.43
N PRO A 311 1.66 -14.85 -4.46
CA PRO A 311 1.74 -15.71 -3.27
C PRO A 311 3.19 -16.02 -2.86
N ASP A 312 4.11 -16.04 -3.82
CA ASP A 312 5.43 -16.67 -3.69
C ASP A 312 6.23 -16.05 -2.53
N ARG A 313 6.08 -14.75 -2.31
CA ARG A 313 6.82 -14.02 -1.28
C ARG A 313 6.10 -13.95 0.07
N VAL A 314 4.79 -13.98 0.07
CA VAL A 314 4.01 -13.94 1.31
C VAL A 314 4.20 -15.21 2.14
N ALA A 315 4.51 -16.33 1.51
CA ALA A 315 4.79 -17.59 2.21
C ALA A 315 6.12 -17.52 2.99
N GLU A 316 7.10 -16.73 2.51
CA GLU A 316 8.45 -16.63 3.09
C GLU A 316 8.59 -15.55 4.18
N ILE A 317 7.67 -14.56 4.19
CA ILE A 317 7.58 -13.52 5.21
C ILE A 317 6.93 -14.11 6.49
#